data_e51d3cc31c59db9536f2743b4d5298bc
#
_entry.id   e51d3cc31c59db9536f2743b4d5298bc
#
_cell.length_a   1.000
_cell.length_b   1.000
_cell.length_c   1.000
_cell.angle_alpha   90.00
_cell.angle_beta   90.00
_cell.angle_gamma   90.00
#
_symmetry.space_group_name_H-M   'P 1'
#
loop_
_entity.id
_entity.type
_entity.pdbx_description
1 polymer ?
#
loop_
_entity_poly.entity_id
_entity_poly.type
_entity_poly.pdbx_seq_one_letter_code
_entity_poly.pdbx_strand_id
1 'polypeptide(L)'
;MSLRVGDAGLRIYPGHLDRAQQSAVLGALAGVLATAPLYVPRMPKSGRPFTVRMSNCGRLGWVSDENGYRYQPTHPQSSQPWPPIPAALLAIWNAVSLYPHAPEACLINFYAPTARMGLHQDRDEDDLDAPVVSVSLGDSCLFRVGGLQRNSPTRALRLHSGDVLVLGGNSRLAFHGVDRIYAGTSSLLPQGGRINLTMRRVTRPASAQGQSQLAAEVLRHEH
;
A
#
# COMPACT_ATOMS: atom_id res chain seq x y z
N MET A 1 10.93 -4.15 -18.52
CA MET A 1 10.06 -3.69 -19.61
C MET A 1 8.67 -3.43 -19.02
N SER A 2 8.19 -2.18 -19.01
CA SER A 2 6.89 -1.82 -18.40
C SER A 2 5.77 -2.11 -19.39
N LEU A 3 4.82 -2.99 -19.03
CA LEU A 3 3.58 -3.16 -19.78
C LEU A 3 2.63 -2.00 -19.40
N ARG A 4 2.52 -1.00 -20.27
CA ARG A 4 1.46 0.00 -20.19
C ARG A 4 0.16 -0.66 -20.61
N VAL A 5 -0.71 -0.94 -19.65
CA VAL A 5 -2.08 -1.38 -19.93
C VAL A 5 -2.93 -0.11 -20.05
N GLY A 6 -3.10 0.36 -21.25
CA GLY A 6 -4.15 1.20 -21.85
C GLY A 6 -4.83 2.38 -21.11
N ASP A 7 -4.56 2.62 -19.83
CA ASP A 7 -5.08 3.77 -19.08
C ASP A 7 -3.93 4.63 -18.58
N ALA A 8 -4.01 5.93 -18.82
CA ALA A 8 -2.98 6.91 -18.45
C ALA A 8 -2.81 7.00 -16.92
N GLY A 9 -2.20 5.99 -16.29
CA GLY A 9 -1.96 5.98 -14.84
C GLY A 9 -1.78 4.60 -14.21
N LEU A 10 -2.35 3.55 -14.80
CA LEU A 10 -2.10 2.17 -14.35
C LEU A 10 -0.83 1.64 -15.01
N ARG A 11 0.16 1.29 -14.19
CA ARG A 11 1.43 0.69 -14.65
C ARG A 11 1.67 -0.61 -13.91
N ILE A 12 2.12 -1.63 -14.65
CA ILE A 12 2.49 -2.92 -14.09
C ILE A 12 3.94 -3.21 -14.48
N TYR A 13 4.71 -3.67 -13.53
CA TYR A 13 6.09 -4.11 -13.65
C TYR A 13 6.16 -5.59 -13.29
N PRO A 14 5.94 -6.51 -14.26
CA PRO A 14 5.98 -7.94 -14.01
C PRO A 14 7.39 -8.38 -13.60
N GLY A 15 7.50 -9.21 -12.57
CA GLY A 15 8.78 -9.71 -12.08
C GLY A 15 9.78 -8.62 -11.72
N HIS A 16 9.32 -7.46 -11.26
CA HIS A 16 10.18 -6.33 -10.88
C HIS A 16 11.20 -6.72 -9.81
N LEU A 17 10.80 -7.61 -8.90
CA LEU A 17 11.68 -8.18 -7.89
C LEU A 17 12.04 -9.62 -8.26
N ASP A 18 13.31 -9.91 -8.36
CA ASP A 18 13.81 -11.27 -8.44
C ASP A 18 13.62 -12.02 -7.11
N ARG A 19 13.95 -13.31 -7.07
CA ARG A 19 13.76 -14.14 -5.87
C ARG A 19 14.59 -13.68 -4.68
N ALA A 20 15.81 -13.22 -4.90
CA ALA A 20 16.68 -12.72 -3.84
C ALA A 20 16.13 -11.42 -3.23
N GLN A 21 15.68 -10.50 -4.07
CA GLN A 21 15.05 -9.24 -3.65
C GLN A 21 13.73 -9.49 -2.89
N GLN A 22 12.90 -10.43 -3.34
CA GLN A 22 11.69 -10.83 -2.63
C GLN A 22 12.03 -11.38 -1.24
N SER A 23 13.05 -12.23 -1.13
CA SER A 23 13.51 -12.78 0.15
C SER A 23 14.07 -11.70 1.08
N ALA A 24 14.80 -10.74 0.55
CA ALA A 24 15.32 -9.60 1.32
C ALA A 24 14.18 -8.73 1.89
N VAL A 25 13.16 -8.44 1.07
CA VAL A 25 11.95 -7.72 1.54
C VAL A 25 11.26 -8.50 2.66
N LEU A 26 11.07 -9.81 2.51
CA LEU A 26 10.47 -10.65 3.56
C LEU A 26 11.27 -10.65 4.86
N GLY A 27 12.60 -10.71 4.77
CA GLY A 27 13.50 -10.62 5.93
C GLY A 27 13.32 -9.30 6.68
N ALA A 28 13.23 -8.17 5.96
CA ALA A 28 12.96 -6.87 6.55
C ALA A 28 11.56 -6.79 7.19
N LEU A 29 10.54 -7.39 6.55
CA LEU A 29 9.18 -7.46 7.10
C LEU A 29 9.09 -8.28 8.39
N ALA A 30 9.92 -9.31 8.56
CA ALA A 30 9.95 -10.08 9.80
C ALA A 30 10.25 -9.17 11.02
N GLY A 31 11.21 -8.24 10.89
CA GLY A 31 11.51 -7.24 11.91
C GLY A 31 10.34 -6.27 12.16
N VAL A 32 9.69 -5.83 11.08
CA VAL A 32 8.48 -4.97 11.19
C VAL A 32 7.36 -5.70 11.95
N LEU A 33 7.07 -6.94 11.58
CA LEU A 33 5.97 -7.71 12.17
C LEU A 33 6.26 -8.18 13.60
N ALA A 34 7.51 -8.25 14.02
CA ALA A 34 7.88 -8.49 15.42
C ALA A 34 7.48 -7.32 16.33
N THR A 35 7.53 -6.08 15.82
CA THR A 35 7.17 -4.86 16.56
C THR A 35 5.70 -4.48 16.36
N ALA A 36 5.20 -4.64 15.12
CA ALA A 36 3.83 -4.33 14.73
C ALA A 36 3.17 -5.59 14.15
N PRO A 37 2.64 -6.51 14.98
CA PRO A 37 2.11 -7.79 14.53
C PRO A 37 0.86 -7.63 13.66
N LEU A 38 0.58 -8.64 12.82
CA LEU A 38 -0.64 -8.67 12.03
C LEU A 38 -1.88 -8.77 12.93
N TYR A 39 -2.85 -7.91 12.72
CA TYR A 39 -4.17 -7.93 13.37
C TYR A 39 -5.29 -8.03 12.33
N VAL A 40 -6.51 -8.28 12.79
CA VAL A 40 -7.72 -8.30 11.95
C VAL A 40 -8.49 -6.99 12.15
N PRO A 41 -8.51 -6.08 11.16
CA PRO A 41 -9.36 -4.88 11.24
C PRO A 41 -10.84 -5.23 11.21
N ARG A 42 -11.68 -4.27 11.59
CA ARG A 42 -13.15 -4.39 11.53
C ARG A 42 -13.76 -3.30 10.65
N MET A 43 -14.83 -3.66 9.96
CA MET A 43 -15.61 -2.71 9.14
C MET A 43 -16.38 -1.74 10.06
N PRO A 44 -16.30 -0.42 9.86
CA PRO A 44 -16.88 0.56 10.79
C PRO A 44 -18.38 0.38 11.02
N LYS A 45 -19.16 0.23 9.95
CA LYS A 45 -20.63 0.17 10.05
C LYS A 45 -21.18 -1.16 10.59
N SER A 46 -20.51 -2.26 10.32
CA SER A 46 -21.04 -3.60 10.60
C SER A 46 -20.29 -4.33 11.71
N GLY A 47 -19.12 -3.84 12.14
CA GLY A 47 -18.23 -4.52 13.06
C GLY A 47 -17.65 -5.84 12.51
N ARG A 48 -18.00 -6.24 11.29
CA ARG A 48 -17.54 -7.51 10.70
C ARG A 48 -16.02 -7.48 10.50
N PRO A 49 -15.31 -8.54 10.86
CA PRO A 49 -13.88 -8.63 10.62
C PRO A 49 -13.58 -8.69 9.12
N PHE A 50 -12.45 -8.10 8.72
CA PHE A 50 -11.89 -8.36 7.40
C PHE A 50 -11.42 -9.81 7.30
N THR A 51 -11.37 -10.36 6.07
CA THR A 51 -10.78 -11.67 5.83
C THR A 51 -9.25 -11.60 5.64
N VAL A 52 -8.72 -10.38 5.60
CA VAL A 52 -7.30 -10.05 5.44
C VAL A 52 -6.75 -9.60 6.78
N ARG A 53 -5.60 -10.15 7.18
CA ARG A 53 -4.86 -9.66 8.34
C ARG A 53 -3.96 -8.51 7.88
N MET A 54 -3.83 -7.49 8.70
CA MET A 54 -3.13 -6.26 8.33
C MET A 54 -2.12 -5.83 9.38
N SER A 55 -1.11 -5.11 8.93
CA SER A 55 -0.21 -4.30 9.75
C SER A 55 0.26 -3.12 8.92
N ASN A 56 1.11 -2.26 9.48
CA ASN A 56 1.68 -1.14 8.76
C ASN A 56 3.15 -0.93 9.14
N CYS A 57 3.86 -0.21 8.30
CA CYS A 57 5.09 0.48 8.64
C CYS A 57 5.12 1.85 7.99
N GLY A 58 5.87 2.78 8.58
CA GLY A 58 5.95 4.18 8.18
C GLY A 58 5.60 5.13 9.31
N ARG A 59 5.61 6.43 9.01
CA ARG A 59 5.19 7.47 9.94
C ARG A 59 3.71 7.36 10.32
N LEU A 60 2.91 6.87 9.38
CA LEU A 60 1.46 6.66 9.50
C LEU A 60 1.10 5.24 9.07
N GLY A 61 0.01 4.71 9.61
CA GLY A 61 -0.57 3.44 9.19
C GLY A 61 -2.08 3.56 9.06
N TRP A 62 -2.62 2.94 8.02
CA TRP A 62 -4.06 2.86 7.80
C TRP A 62 -4.69 1.86 8.77
N VAL A 63 -5.76 2.27 9.42
CA VAL A 63 -6.53 1.46 10.36
C VAL A 63 -8.02 1.54 10.09
N SER A 64 -8.76 0.51 10.54
CA SER A 64 -10.20 0.42 10.43
C SER A 64 -10.78 -0.23 11.67
N ASP A 65 -11.70 0.46 12.32
CA ASP A 65 -12.49 0.01 13.48
C ASP A 65 -13.85 0.75 13.52
N GLU A 66 -14.55 0.71 14.63
CA GLU A 66 -15.84 1.38 14.83
C GLU A 66 -15.79 2.90 14.63
N ASN A 67 -14.61 3.52 14.80
CA ASN A 67 -14.40 4.96 14.61
C ASN A 67 -14.14 5.35 13.14
N GLY A 68 -14.16 4.39 12.23
CA GLY A 68 -14.00 4.64 10.79
C GLY A 68 -12.66 4.20 10.23
N TYR A 69 -12.42 4.67 9.00
CA TYR A 69 -11.14 4.52 8.30
C TYR A 69 -10.29 5.76 8.56
N ARG A 70 -9.02 5.56 8.89
CA ARG A 70 -8.09 6.68 9.15
C ARG A 70 -6.64 6.26 9.08
N TYR A 71 -5.78 7.24 8.98
CA TYR A 71 -4.35 7.11 9.24
C TYR A 71 -4.03 7.53 10.66
N GLN A 72 -3.20 6.74 11.36
CA GLN A 72 -2.71 7.06 12.70
C GLN A 72 -1.25 6.64 12.88
N PRO A 73 -0.49 7.26 13.82
CA PRO A 73 0.93 6.98 13.99
C PRO A 73 1.23 5.69 14.77
N THR A 74 0.23 5.03 15.35
CA THR A 74 0.41 3.90 16.27
C THR A 74 -0.40 2.68 15.87
N HIS A 75 0.12 1.50 16.25
CA HIS A 75 -0.58 0.22 16.09
C HIS A 75 -1.83 0.17 16.99
N PRO A 76 -3.02 -0.24 16.47
CA PRO A 76 -4.29 -0.12 17.20
C PRO A 76 -4.41 -1.01 18.45
N GLN A 77 -3.63 -2.07 18.56
CA GLN A 77 -3.68 -3.00 19.70
C GLN A 77 -2.56 -2.76 20.70
N SER A 78 -1.35 -2.42 20.24
CA SER A 78 -0.19 -2.24 21.14
C SER A 78 0.06 -0.77 21.49
N SER A 79 -0.56 0.17 20.78
CA SER A 79 -0.33 1.62 20.89
C SER A 79 1.12 2.05 20.64
N GLN A 80 1.97 1.14 20.16
CA GLN A 80 3.35 1.45 19.80
C GLN A 80 3.39 2.16 18.44
N PRO A 81 4.36 3.07 18.22
CA PRO A 81 4.60 3.64 16.91
C PRO A 81 4.83 2.56 15.85
N TRP A 82 4.39 2.82 14.63
CA TRP A 82 4.71 1.95 13.51
C TRP A 82 6.22 1.94 13.25
N PRO A 83 6.82 0.77 12.97
CA PRO A 83 8.21 0.68 12.53
C PRO A 83 8.44 1.46 11.23
N PRO A 84 9.67 1.93 10.95
CA PRO A 84 9.96 2.63 9.71
C PRO A 84 9.74 1.73 8.47
N ILE A 85 9.45 2.35 7.32
CA ILE A 85 9.39 1.63 6.04
C ILE A 85 10.79 1.10 5.71
N PRO A 86 10.96 -0.20 5.44
CA PRO A 86 12.25 -0.76 5.06
C PRO A 86 12.87 -0.11 3.83
N ALA A 87 14.19 0.08 3.84
CA ALA A 87 14.91 0.75 2.75
C ALA A 87 14.68 0.10 1.37
N ALA A 88 14.52 -1.24 1.32
CA ALA A 88 14.22 -1.96 0.10
C ALA A 88 12.87 -1.52 -0.52
N LEU A 89 11.86 -1.21 0.30
CA LEU A 89 10.56 -0.71 -0.18
C LEU A 89 10.67 0.74 -0.63
N LEU A 90 11.43 1.58 0.06
CA LEU A 90 11.70 2.95 -0.37
C LEU A 90 12.44 2.99 -1.72
N ALA A 91 13.36 2.06 -1.95
CA ALA A 91 14.02 1.92 -3.25
C ALA A 91 13.04 1.57 -4.37
N ILE A 92 12.08 0.67 -4.12
CA ILE A 92 11.02 0.35 -5.10
C ILE A 92 10.16 1.59 -5.37
N TRP A 93 9.74 2.29 -4.33
CA TRP A 93 8.98 3.54 -4.50
C TRP A 93 9.71 4.54 -5.38
N ASN A 94 10.98 4.81 -5.10
CA ASN A 94 11.79 5.75 -5.87
C ASN A 94 11.96 5.33 -7.34
N ALA A 95 12.03 4.02 -7.60
CA ALA A 95 12.18 3.49 -8.96
C ALA A 95 10.90 3.61 -9.81
N VAL A 96 9.70 3.51 -9.22
CA VAL A 96 8.47 3.33 -10.00
C VAL A 96 7.41 4.41 -9.76
N SER A 97 7.45 5.16 -8.66
CA SER A 97 6.37 6.11 -8.31
C SER A 97 6.31 7.30 -9.26
N LEU A 98 7.45 7.80 -9.73
CA LEU A 98 7.59 9.08 -10.45
C LEU A 98 7.07 10.27 -9.61
N TYR A 99 7.12 10.16 -8.29
CA TYR A 99 6.65 11.16 -7.35
C TYR A 99 7.81 11.65 -6.47
N PRO A 100 7.97 12.98 -6.27
CA PRO A 100 9.19 13.53 -5.67
C PRO A 100 9.29 13.31 -4.15
N HIS A 101 8.18 12.97 -3.48
CA HIS A 101 8.16 12.81 -2.02
C HIS A 101 8.04 11.34 -1.64
N ALA A 102 8.71 10.96 -0.55
CA ALA A 102 8.68 9.61 0.00
C ALA A 102 7.28 9.23 0.50
N PRO A 103 6.93 7.91 0.51
CA PRO A 103 5.71 7.43 1.11
C PRO A 103 5.77 7.59 2.64
N GLU A 104 4.61 7.77 3.26
CA GLU A 104 4.49 7.91 4.72
C GLU A 104 3.89 6.68 5.37
N ALA A 105 3.22 5.87 4.58
CA ALA A 105 2.59 4.63 5.02
C ALA A 105 2.88 3.49 4.05
N CYS A 106 3.08 2.30 4.60
CA CYS A 106 3.06 1.05 3.85
C CYS A 106 2.13 0.08 4.57
N LEU A 107 0.94 -0.14 4.01
CA LEU A 107 -0.01 -1.12 4.51
C LEU A 107 0.46 -2.53 4.11
N ILE A 108 0.56 -3.41 5.09
CA ILE A 108 0.94 -4.82 4.93
C ILE A 108 -0.33 -5.65 5.02
N ASN A 109 -0.75 -6.25 3.91
CA ASN A 109 -1.91 -7.11 3.83
C ASN A 109 -1.48 -8.57 3.69
N PHE A 110 -1.87 -9.43 4.61
CA PHE A 110 -1.70 -10.88 4.49
C PHE A 110 -3.02 -11.55 4.12
N TYR A 111 -3.02 -12.21 2.98
CA TYR A 111 -4.15 -12.98 2.44
C TYR A 111 -3.90 -14.48 2.65
N ALA A 112 -4.73 -15.10 3.49
CA ALA A 112 -4.86 -16.57 3.49
C ALA A 112 -5.50 -17.04 2.15
N PRO A 113 -5.44 -18.34 1.79
CA PRO A 113 -5.95 -18.82 0.51
C PRO A 113 -7.43 -18.48 0.21
N THR A 114 -8.26 -18.34 1.24
CA THR A 114 -9.68 -18.00 1.11
C THR A 114 -9.98 -16.51 1.26
N ALA A 115 -8.97 -15.70 1.59
CA ALA A 115 -9.14 -14.28 1.81
C ALA A 115 -9.35 -13.52 0.49
N ARG A 116 -10.13 -12.45 0.58
CA ARG A 116 -10.43 -11.55 -0.54
C ARG A 116 -10.61 -10.12 -0.06
N MET A 117 -10.47 -9.18 -0.98
CA MET A 117 -10.75 -7.76 -0.76
C MET A 117 -11.71 -7.29 -1.85
N GLY A 118 -12.90 -6.86 -1.45
CA GLY A 118 -13.90 -6.32 -2.37
C GLY A 118 -13.41 -5.05 -3.09
N LEU A 119 -14.12 -4.65 -4.15
CA LEU A 119 -13.80 -3.41 -4.86
C LEU A 119 -13.89 -2.20 -3.94
N HIS A 120 -12.82 -1.43 -3.88
CA HIS A 120 -12.67 -0.21 -3.08
C HIS A 120 -11.79 0.80 -3.82
N GLN A 121 -11.72 2.00 -3.29
CA GLN A 121 -10.78 3.05 -3.72
C GLN A 121 -9.88 3.39 -2.55
N ASP A 122 -8.59 3.64 -2.82
CA ASP A 122 -7.66 4.25 -1.88
C ASP A 122 -7.85 5.78 -1.96
N ARG A 123 -8.61 6.34 -1.03
CA ARG A 123 -9.03 7.75 -1.04
C ARG A 123 -8.99 8.43 0.32
N ASP A 124 -8.37 7.78 1.30
CA ASP A 124 -8.30 8.31 2.67
C ASP A 124 -7.04 9.18 2.86
N GLU A 125 -6.27 9.41 1.78
CA GLU A 125 -5.10 10.28 1.74
C GLU A 125 -5.51 11.71 1.35
N ASP A 126 -4.82 12.72 1.92
CA ASP A 126 -4.97 14.12 1.51
C ASP A 126 -4.26 14.40 0.18
N ASP A 127 -3.21 13.63 -0.11
CA ASP A 127 -2.38 13.77 -1.33
C ASP A 127 -2.76 12.74 -2.38
N LEU A 128 -3.78 13.06 -3.19
CA LEU A 128 -4.24 12.20 -4.27
C LEU A 128 -3.42 12.35 -5.57
N ASP A 129 -2.49 13.29 -5.63
CA ASP A 129 -1.54 13.42 -6.75
C ASP A 129 -0.44 12.36 -6.67
N ALA A 130 -0.12 11.93 -5.44
CA ALA A 130 0.80 10.82 -5.20
C ALA A 130 0.19 9.47 -5.63
N PRO A 131 0.95 8.61 -6.31
CA PRO A 131 0.46 7.29 -6.70
C PRO A 131 0.35 6.34 -5.50
N VAL A 132 -0.38 5.24 -5.70
CA VAL A 132 -0.30 4.05 -4.86
C VAL A 132 0.65 3.07 -5.51
N VAL A 133 1.65 2.58 -4.77
CA VAL A 133 2.59 1.56 -5.24
C VAL A 133 2.33 0.27 -4.46
N SER A 134 1.99 -0.79 -5.19
CA SER A 134 1.59 -2.09 -4.65
C SER A 134 2.59 -3.17 -5.04
N VAL A 135 3.22 -3.82 -4.06
CA VAL A 135 4.18 -4.92 -4.24
C VAL A 135 3.53 -6.24 -3.88
N SER A 136 3.72 -7.25 -4.71
CA SER A 136 3.15 -8.58 -4.59
C SER A 136 4.19 -9.60 -4.15
N LEU A 137 3.95 -10.36 -3.08
CA LEU A 137 4.82 -11.42 -2.58
C LEU A 137 4.01 -12.67 -2.24
N GLY A 138 4.54 -13.86 -2.53
CA GLY A 138 3.88 -15.13 -2.26
C GLY A 138 2.91 -15.55 -3.37
N ASP A 139 1.79 -16.15 -3.01
CA ASP A 139 0.85 -16.70 -3.98
C ASP A 139 0.27 -15.66 -4.93
N SER A 140 0.03 -16.05 -6.17
CA SER A 140 -0.61 -15.23 -7.19
C SER A 140 -2.05 -14.90 -6.81
N CYS A 141 -2.56 -13.78 -7.31
CA CYS A 141 -3.96 -13.43 -7.10
C CYS A 141 -4.66 -13.02 -8.40
N LEU A 142 -5.99 -13.10 -8.38
CA LEU A 142 -6.85 -12.43 -9.35
C LEU A 142 -7.16 -11.03 -8.81
N PHE A 143 -6.50 -10.04 -9.37
CA PHE A 143 -6.72 -8.61 -9.08
C PHE A 143 -7.71 -8.04 -10.08
N ARG A 144 -8.72 -7.31 -9.61
CA ARG A 144 -9.63 -6.55 -10.46
C ARG A 144 -9.33 -5.08 -10.38
N VAL A 145 -9.41 -4.42 -11.52
CA VAL A 145 -9.33 -2.96 -11.61
C VAL A 145 -10.40 -2.46 -12.59
N GLY A 146 -11.14 -1.45 -12.19
CA GLY A 146 -12.21 -0.81 -12.95
C GLY A 146 -11.99 0.66 -13.18
N GLY A 147 -13.07 1.39 -13.43
CA GLY A 147 -13.05 2.85 -13.55
C GLY A 147 -13.24 3.56 -12.20
N LEU A 148 -13.63 4.84 -12.28
CA LEU A 148 -13.82 5.71 -11.11
C LEU A 148 -15.18 5.52 -10.42
N GLN A 149 -16.07 4.76 -11.01
CA GLN A 149 -17.38 4.42 -10.44
C GLN A 149 -17.42 2.95 -10.05
N ARG A 150 -18.09 2.62 -8.93
CA ARG A 150 -18.16 1.25 -8.40
C ARG A 150 -18.77 0.24 -9.38
N ASN A 151 -19.68 0.68 -10.25
CA ASN A 151 -20.35 -0.14 -11.27
C ASN A 151 -19.64 -0.12 -12.62
N SER A 152 -18.51 0.55 -12.75
CA SER A 152 -17.73 0.51 -14.00
C SER A 152 -17.29 -0.92 -14.32
N PRO A 153 -17.21 -1.30 -15.60
CA PRO A 153 -16.62 -2.56 -16.00
C PRO A 153 -15.22 -2.74 -15.42
N THR A 154 -14.91 -3.95 -14.96
CA THR A 154 -13.59 -4.28 -14.40
C THR A 154 -12.83 -5.20 -15.33
N ARG A 155 -11.49 -5.03 -15.34
CA ARG A 155 -10.56 -5.98 -15.95
C ARG A 155 -9.96 -6.85 -14.85
N ALA A 156 -9.69 -8.11 -15.17
CA ALA A 156 -8.99 -9.05 -14.32
C ALA A 156 -7.52 -9.11 -14.72
N LEU A 157 -6.65 -9.00 -13.75
CA LEU A 157 -5.21 -9.10 -13.90
C LEU A 157 -4.70 -10.21 -12.97
N ARG A 158 -3.81 -11.06 -13.45
CA ARG A 158 -3.12 -12.00 -12.59
C ARG A 158 -1.82 -11.36 -12.12
N LEU A 159 -1.69 -11.13 -10.81
CA LEU A 159 -0.47 -10.62 -10.20
C LEU A 159 0.30 -11.77 -9.56
N HIS A 160 1.58 -11.84 -9.83
CA HIS A 160 2.51 -12.85 -9.35
C HIS A 160 3.44 -12.28 -8.27
N SER A 161 4.14 -13.18 -7.57
CA SER A 161 5.20 -12.79 -6.64
C SER A 161 6.29 -12.03 -7.37
N GLY A 162 6.72 -10.89 -6.83
CA GLY A 162 7.71 -9.99 -7.43
C GLY A 162 7.11 -8.92 -8.36
N ASP A 163 5.82 -9.00 -8.69
CA ASP A 163 5.17 -7.94 -9.48
C ASP A 163 4.97 -6.67 -8.66
N VAL A 164 5.14 -5.52 -9.31
CA VAL A 164 4.79 -4.20 -8.77
C VAL A 164 3.73 -3.56 -9.65
N LEU A 165 2.68 -3.05 -9.03
CA LEU A 165 1.59 -2.33 -9.66
C LEU A 165 1.55 -0.89 -9.12
N VAL A 166 1.32 0.07 -10.01
CA VAL A 166 1.19 1.49 -9.66
C VAL A 166 -0.16 2.02 -10.15
N LEU A 167 -0.93 2.60 -9.23
CA LEU A 167 -2.13 3.38 -9.54
C LEU A 167 -1.80 4.85 -9.35
N GLY A 168 -1.76 5.60 -10.45
CA GLY A 168 -1.47 7.04 -10.44
C GLY A 168 -2.28 7.77 -11.50
N GLY A 169 -2.20 9.08 -11.57
CA GLY A 169 -2.93 9.91 -12.53
C GLY A 169 -4.42 9.54 -12.61
N ASN A 170 -4.94 9.32 -13.80
CA ASN A 170 -6.35 8.97 -14.01
C ASN A 170 -6.79 7.64 -13.37
N SER A 171 -5.85 6.76 -13.02
CA SER A 171 -6.16 5.49 -12.36
C SER A 171 -5.97 5.53 -10.84
N ARG A 172 -5.57 6.69 -10.26
CA ARG A 172 -5.29 6.83 -8.82
C ARG A 172 -6.48 6.42 -7.96
N LEU A 173 -7.68 6.77 -8.37
CA LEU A 173 -8.94 6.46 -7.69
C LEU A 173 -9.74 5.36 -8.40
N ALA A 174 -9.10 4.51 -9.22
CA ALA A 174 -9.78 3.38 -9.84
C ALA A 174 -10.26 2.39 -8.78
N PHE A 175 -11.49 1.92 -8.89
CA PHE A 175 -11.99 0.82 -8.06
C PHE A 175 -11.18 -0.43 -8.34
N HIS A 176 -10.65 -1.03 -7.28
CA HIS A 176 -9.84 -2.25 -7.38
C HIS A 176 -10.05 -3.17 -6.20
N GLY A 177 -9.60 -4.43 -6.33
CA GLY A 177 -9.75 -5.42 -5.28
C GLY A 177 -9.06 -6.75 -5.63
N VAL A 178 -9.07 -7.68 -4.69
CA VAL A 178 -8.53 -9.04 -4.83
C VAL A 178 -9.68 -10.04 -4.70
N ASP A 179 -10.03 -10.69 -5.80
CA ASP A 179 -11.13 -11.66 -5.86
C ASP A 179 -10.73 -13.03 -5.33
N ARG A 180 -9.51 -13.47 -5.64
CA ARG A 180 -9.05 -14.83 -5.36
C ARG A 180 -7.55 -14.89 -5.18
N ILE A 181 -7.12 -15.74 -4.26
CA ILE A 181 -5.72 -16.20 -4.13
C ILE A 181 -5.61 -17.57 -4.80
N TYR A 182 -4.57 -17.77 -5.59
CA TYR A 182 -4.24 -19.06 -6.20
C TYR A 182 -3.19 -19.75 -5.32
N ALA A 183 -3.68 -20.55 -4.38
CA ALA A 183 -2.83 -21.21 -3.40
C ALA A 183 -1.79 -22.14 -4.08
N GLY A 184 -0.58 -22.20 -3.50
CA GLY A 184 0.50 -23.08 -3.97
C GLY A 184 1.18 -22.60 -5.25
N THR A 185 0.95 -21.35 -5.69
CA THR A 185 1.60 -20.79 -6.89
C THR A 185 2.96 -20.14 -6.61
N SER A 186 3.39 -20.12 -5.35
CA SER A 186 4.70 -19.60 -4.93
C SER A 186 5.23 -20.37 -3.74
N SER A 187 6.53 -20.67 -3.76
CA SER A 187 7.27 -21.24 -2.63
C SER A 187 7.92 -20.16 -1.74
N LEU A 188 7.61 -18.88 -1.96
CA LEU A 188 8.23 -17.78 -1.23
C LEU A 188 7.84 -17.76 0.26
N LEU A 189 6.57 -18.03 0.54
CA LEU A 189 6.03 -18.14 1.90
C LEU A 189 5.89 -19.63 2.25
N PRO A 190 6.64 -20.17 3.23
CA PRO A 190 6.59 -21.59 3.55
C PRO A 190 5.20 -22.10 3.93
N GLN A 191 4.36 -21.24 4.50
CA GLN A 191 3.00 -21.57 4.91
C GLN A 191 1.95 -21.21 3.85
N GLY A 192 2.39 -20.80 2.65
CA GLY A 192 1.52 -20.33 1.58
C GLY A 192 0.91 -18.96 1.87
N GLY A 193 -0.02 -18.55 1.00
CA GLY A 193 -0.70 -17.27 1.10
C GLY A 193 0.04 -16.15 0.35
N ARG A 194 -0.49 -14.94 0.50
CA ARG A 194 0.00 -13.75 -0.23
C ARG A 194 0.21 -12.59 0.73
N ILE A 195 1.32 -11.90 0.57
CA ILE A 195 1.55 -10.58 1.15
C ILE A 195 1.43 -9.54 0.04
N ASN A 196 0.70 -8.48 0.33
CA ASN A 196 0.65 -7.28 -0.51
C ASN A 196 1.09 -6.09 0.33
N LEU A 197 2.05 -5.32 -0.19
CA LEU A 197 2.61 -4.14 0.44
C LEU A 197 2.17 -2.93 -0.36
N THR A 198 1.35 -2.07 0.24
CA THR A 198 0.77 -0.91 -0.43
C THR A 198 1.34 0.38 0.16
N MET A 199 2.24 1.02 -0.57
CA MET A 199 2.89 2.27 -0.18
C MET A 199 2.07 3.48 -0.64
N ARG A 200 1.93 4.48 0.24
CA ARG A 200 1.16 5.71 0.00
C ARG A 200 1.83 6.92 0.62
N ARG A 201 1.76 8.04 -0.08
CA ARG A 201 1.92 9.36 0.50
C ARG A 201 0.57 9.78 1.05
N VAL A 202 0.52 10.22 2.31
CA VAL A 202 -0.73 10.53 3.00
C VAL A 202 -0.97 12.03 3.04
N THR A 203 0.01 12.80 3.52
CA THR A 203 -0.13 14.24 3.71
C THR A 203 0.39 15.00 2.49
N ARG A 204 -0.31 16.07 2.10
CA ARG A 204 0.20 16.97 1.05
C ARG A 204 1.51 17.60 1.50
N PRO A 205 2.53 17.66 0.63
CA PRO A 205 3.72 18.43 0.89
C PRO A 205 3.35 19.92 1.06
N ALA A 206 4.01 20.61 2.01
CA ALA A 206 3.87 22.05 2.12
C ALA A 206 4.26 22.71 0.79
N SER A 207 3.44 23.63 0.28
CA SER A 207 3.77 24.36 -0.93
C SER A 207 5.04 25.19 -0.71
N ALA A 208 5.87 25.33 -1.75
CA ALA A 208 7.10 26.12 -1.68
C ALA A 208 6.85 27.58 -1.18
N GLN A 209 5.65 28.12 -1.41
CA GLN A 209 5.23 29.42 -0.89
C GLN A 209 5.02 29.42 0.62
N GLY A 210 4.50 28.32 1.21
CA GLY A 210 4.34 28.19 2.67
C GLY A 210 5.67 28.07 3.40
N GLN A 211 6.66 27.39 2.80
CA GLN A 211 8.00 27.28 3.38
C GLN A 211 8.74 28.62 3.40
N SER A 212 8.58 29.45 2.36
CA SER A 212 9.17 30.79 2.31
C SER A 212 8.53 31.75 3.32
N GLN A 213 7.23 31.62 3.62
CA GLN A 213 6.57 32.43 4.63
C GLN A 213 6.98 32.04 6.05
N LEU A 214 7.09 30.73 6.35
CA LEU A 214 7.58 30.26 7.66
C LEU A 214 9.04 30.68 7.91
N ALA A 215 9.90 30.56 6.91
CA ALA A 215 11.29 30.99 7.01
C ALA A 215 11.40 32.51 7.21
N ALA A 216 10.57 33.30 6.56
CA ALA A 216 10.50 34.76 6.71
C ALA A 216 9.93 35.20 8.07
N GLU A 217 9.07 34.38 8.67
CA GLU A 217 8.50 34.63 9.99
C GLU A 217 9.49 34.30 11.13
N VAL A 218 10.24 33.21 11.00
CA VAL A 218 11.31 32.82 11.94
C VAL A 218 12.40 33.89 11.96
N LEU A 219 12.82 34.38 10.79
CA LEU A 219 13.85 35.44 10.69
C LEU A 219 13.39 36.81 11.23
N ARG A 220 12.08 37.05 11.38
CA ARG A 220 11.54 38.30 11.97
C ARG A 220 11.42 38.27 13.49
N HIS A 221 11.53 37.12 14.12
CA HIS A 221 11.45 36.95 15.57
C HIS A 221 12.81 36.90 16.25
N GLU A 222 13.91 36.87 15.47
CA GLU A 222 15.29 36.88 15.97
C GLU A 222 15.94 38.30 15.96
N HIS A 223 15.17 39.34 15.71
CA HIS A 223 15.57 40.76 15.84
C HIS A 223 14.58 41.47 16.75
#